data_c0d83430f55426b7bbf9579e12439293
#
_entry.id   c0d83430f55426b7bbf9579e12439293
#
_cell.length_a   1.000
_cell.length_b   1.000
_cell.length_c   1.000
_cell.angle_alpha   90.00
_cell.angle_beta   90.00
_cell.angle_gamma   90.00
#
_symmetry.space_group_name_H-M   'P 1'
#
loop_
_entity.id
_entity.type
_entity.pdbx_description
1 polymer ?
#
loop_
_entity_poly.entity_id
_entity_poly.type
_entity_poly.pdbx_seq_one_letter_code
_entity_poly.pdbx_strand_id
1 'polypeptide(L)'
;MKLEGTELMLEYVISTNTAYTQHAISYKSNGLTVSGILNIPEGEGPFPLVIFNHGHIPASIYTRGRGLRREQDYLAREGFAVLHTDYRGHGESDESPDTRMVYDAGLEYAMDSINAVLAVREAKLPKIDSTRVGMLGHSLGGGVTLNVLTSHPEIVNAAVLYAPVNSDAWENFTRWRDEREEGDRTREALGTREENPSAWDALSSLTELSNLRAPILLFHGTEDSDVPEDWSDTLSQRLTELGKEVTYIEYEGEKHEFIPKWKDFMEKTASFLHQELTPVDPS
;
A
#
# COMPACT_ATOMS: atom_id res chain seq x y z
N MET A 1 3.97 -18.79 0.62
CA MET A 1 5.15 -18.11 1.23
C MET A 1 4.89 -18.00 2.73
N LYS A 2 5.88 -18.30 3.61
CA LYS A 2 5.69 -18.17 5.06
C LYS A 2 5.71 -16.69 5.42
N LEU A 3 4.70 -16.21 6.15
CA LEU A 3 4.64 -14.85 6.67
C LEU A 3 5.12 -14.84 8.12
N GLU A 4 6.04 -13.95 8.44
CA GLU A 4 6.54 -13.75 9.80
C GLU A 4 6.68 -12.24 10.07
N GLY A 5 5.57 -11.60 10.43
CA GLY A 5 5.53 -10.24 10.93
C GLY A 5 5.53 -10.26 12.46
N THR A 6 6.63 -9.86 13.08
CA THR A 6 6.84 -9.93 14.54
C THR A 6 7.66 -8.75 15.06
N GLU A 7 7.84 -8.69 16.37
CA GLU A 7 8.79 -7.80 17.04
C GLU A 7 8.62 -6.31 16.66
N LEU A 8 7.37 -5.81 16.65
CA LEU A 8 7.15 -4.37 16.48
C LEU A 8 7.77 -3.60 17.64
N MET A 9 8.73 -2.75 17.31
CA MET A 9 9.42 -1.86 18.27
C MET A 9 9.00 -0.41 18.05
N LEU A 10 8.55 0.27 19.10
CA LEU A 10 8.47 1.72 19.15
C LEU A 10 9.85 2.25 19.58
N GLU A 11 10.68 2.67 18.64
CA GLU A 11 12.09 2.98 18.89
C GLU A 11 12.27 4.30 19.65
N TYR A 12 11.68 5.37 19.11
CA TYR A 12 11.68 6.70 19.73
C TYR A 12 10.53 7.56 19.22
N VAL A 13 10.19 8.59 19.98
CA VAL A 13 9.21 9.59 19.56
C VAL A 13 9.88 10.59 18.62
N ILE A 14 9.36 10.71 17.41
CA ILE A 14 9.81 11.69 16.42
C ILE A 14 9.21 13.06 16.73
N SER A 15 7.91 13.09 17.01
CA SER A 15 7.18 14.33 17.31
C SER A 15 5.90 14.03 18.09
N THR A 16 5.40 15.03 18.81
CA THR A 16 4.09 15.00 19.47
C THR A 16 3.37 16.30 19.18
N ASN A 17 2.10 16.21 18.89
CA ASN A 17 1.19 17.35 18.76
C ASN A 17 -0.13 17.06 19.51
N THR A 18 -1.11 17.96 19.42
CA THR A 18 -2.38 17.82 20.15
C THR A 18 -3.29 16.71 19.58
N ALA A 19 -3.00 16.19 18.41
CA ALA A 19 -3.84 15.18 17.74
C ALA A 19 -3.24 13.77 17.80
N TYR A 20 -1.91 13.64 17.73
CA TYR A 20 -1.23 12.33 17.73
C TYR A 20 0.22 12.44 18.16
N THR A 21 0.79 11.30 18.55
CA THR A 21 2.23 11.10 18.77
C THR A 21 2.78 10.23 17.62
N GLN A 22 3.86 10.71 16.99
CA GLN A 22 4.58 10.03 15.90
C GLN A 22 5.79 9.28 16.44
N HIS A 23 5.85 7.99 16.19
CA HIS A 23 6.94 7.11 16.57
C HIS A 23 7.74 6.65 15.37
N ALA A 24 9.06 6.61 15.49
CA ALA A 24 9.89 5.75 14.66
C ALA A 24 9.68 4.30 15.10
N ILE A 25 9.50 3.42 14.15
CA ILE A 25 9.28 2.00 14.40
C ILE A 25 10.20 1.13 13.56
N SER A 26 10.39 -0.09 14.03
CA SER A 26 10.86 -1.20 13.21
C SER A 26 10.07 -2.46 13.55
N TYR A 27 10.04 -3.42 12.61
CA TYR A 27 9.43 -4.72 12.80
C TYR A 27 10.17 -5.78 11.98
N LYS A 28 9.98 -7.05 12.31
CA LYS A 28 10.53 -8.15 11.52
C LYS A 28 9.59 -8.56 10.40
N SER A 29 10.15 -8.66 9.18
CA SER A 29 9.48 -9.14 8.00
C SER A 29 10.31 -10.29 7.40
N ASN A 30 9.91 -11.52 7.69
CA ASN A 30 10.60 -12.74 7.24
C ASN A 30 12.13 -12.72 7.55
N GLY A 31 12.47 -12.28 8.75
CA GLY A 31 13.86 -12.21 9.22
C GLY A 31 14.57 -10.88 8.94
N LEU A 32 14.05 -10.05 8.01
CA LEU A 32 14.55 -8.70 7.77
C LEU A 32 14.00 -7.74 8.81
N THR A 33 14.76 -6.70 9.15
CA THR A 33 14.26 -5.54 9.87
C THR A 33 13.72 -4.54 8.87
N VAL A 34 12.45 -4.16 9.00
CA VAL A 34 11.84 -3.11 8.17
C VAL A 34 11.51 -1.92 9.07
N SER A 35 11.96 -0.74 8.66
CA SER A 35 11.69 0.52 9.35
C SER A 35 10.37 1.16 8.90
N GLY A 36 9.88 2.12 9.67
CA GLY A 36 8.70 2.88 9.34
C GLY A 36 8.36 3.94 10.38
N ILE A 37 7.17 4.52 10.23
CA ILE A 37 6.59 5.43 11.23
C ILE A 37 5.22 4.93 11.65
N LEU A 38 4.88 5.16 12.92
CA LEU A 38 3.56 4.91 13.47
C LEU A 38 3.04 6.18 14.14
N ASN A 39 1.96 6.73 13.61
CA ASN A 39 1.22 7.82 14.21
C ASN A 39 0.09 7.23 15.07
N ILE A 40 0.11 7.48 16.37
CA ILE A 40 -0.92 7.00 17.30
C ILE A 40 -1.73 8.21 17.76
N PRO A 41 -3.04 8.27 17.48
CA PRO A 41 -3.89 9.37 17.90
C PRO A 41 -3.90 9.56 19.43
N GLU A 42 -4.11 10.80 19.88
CA GLU A 42 -4.42 11.09 21.26
C GLU A 42 -5.87 10.68 21.60
N GLY A 43 -6.15 10.41 22.87
CA GLY A 43 -7.45 9.94 23.34
C GLY A 43 -7.43 8.48 23.82
N GLU A 44 -8.63 7.94 24.05
CA GLU A 44 -8.77 6.64 24.73
C GLU A 44 -8.56 5.44 23.80
N GLY A 45 -8.92 5.54 22.48
CA GLY A 45 -8.83 4.40 21.57
C GLY A 45 -9.76 3.23 21.94
N PRO A 46 -9.54 1.99 21.46
CA PRO A 46 -8.56 1.66 20.46
C PRO A 46 -8.93 2.18 19.06
N PHE A 47 -7.96 2.76 18.38
CA PHE A 47 -8.13 3.35 17.06
C PHE A 47 -7.96 2.29 15.95
N PRO A 48 -8.73 2.33 14.85
CA PRO A 48 -8.50 1.46 13.70
C PRO A 48 -7.14 1.76 13.07
N LEU A 49 -6.51 0.73 12.52
CA LEU A 49 -5.19 0.81 11.90
C LEU A 49 -5.32 1.08 10.40
N VAL A 50 -4.53 2.00 9.86
CA VAL A 50 -4.38 2.18 8.41
C VAL A 50 -2.92 2.02 8.03
N ILE A 51 -2.65 1.06 7.14
CA ILE A 51 -1.31 0.85 6.57
C ILE A 51 -1.17 1.73 5.33
N PHE A 52 -0.04 2.42 5.24
CA PHE A 52 0.31 3.29 4.12
C PHE A 52 1.38 2.65 3.25
N ASN A 53 1.09 2.50 1.98
CA ASN A 53 1.98 1.99 0.94
C ASN A 53 2.37 3.15 0.01
N HIS A 54 3.63 3.59 0.11
CA HIS A 54 4.12 4.73 -0.67
C HIS A 54 4.45 4.37 -2.11
N GLY A 55 4.46 5.39 -2.99
CA GLY A 55 4.87 5.29 -4.38
C GLY A 55 6.38 5.11 -4.55
N HIS A 56 6.83 5.00 -5.80
CA HIS A 56 8.26 4.85 -6.08
C HIS A 56 9.06 6.09 -5.65
N ILE A 57 9.99 5.88 -4.74
CA ILE A 57 10.99 6.87 -4.33
C ILE A 57 12.35 6.16 -4.36
N PRO A 58 13.35 6.68 -5.10
CA PRO A 58 14.67 6.05 -5.14
C PRO A 58 15.27 5.88 -3.73
N ALA A 59 15.74 4.68 -3.41
CA ALA A 59 16.29 4.36 -2.08
C ALA A 59 17.42 5.33 -1.67
N SER A 60 18.23 5.79 -2.63
CA SER A 60 19.35 6.73 -2.38
C SER A 60 18.95 8.10 -1.81
N ILE A 61 17.69 8.49 -1.97
CA ILE A 61 17.15 9.75 -1.44
C ILE A 61 16.03 9.54 -0.43
N TYR A 62 15.70 8.28 -0.13
CA TYR A 62 14.63 7.95 0.80
C TYR A 62 15.06 8.22 2.25
N THR A 63 14.14 8.68 3.03
CA THR A 63 14.29 8.84 4.49
C THR A 63 13.08 8.24 5.17
N ARG A 64 13.24 7.71 6.37
CA ARG A 64 12.17 7.06 7.15
C ARG A 64 10.85 7.85 7.07
N GLY A 65 9.78 7.16 6.71
CA GLY A 65 8.43 7.72 6.59
C GLY A 65 8.23 8.71 5.45
N ARG A 66 9.11 8.72 4.44
CA ARG A 66 8.95 9.60 3.28
C ARG A 66 7.84 9.09 2.37
N GLY A 67 7.07 10.03 1.85
CA GLY A 67 5.89 9.77 1.02
C GLY A 67 4.61 9.87 1.83
N LEU A 68 3.56 10.37 1.19
CA LEU A 68 2.21 10.47 1.76
C LEU A 68 2.13 11.20 3.12
N ARG A 69 3.03 12.14 3.38
CA ARG A 69 3.11 12.81 4.70
C ARG A 69 1.87 13.63 5.04
N ARG A 70 1.26 14.26 4.05
CA ARG A 70 0.01 15.02 4.23
C ARG A 70 -1.14 14.09 4.57
N GLU A 71 -1.20 12.97 3.88
CA GLU A 71 -2.21 11.93 4.03
C GLU A 71 -2.06 11.22 5.40
N GLN A 72 -0.83 10.95 5.83
CA GLN A 72 -0.53 10.40 7.15
C GLN A 72 -1.00 11.35 8.28
N ASP A 73 -0.67 12.64 8.19
CA ASP A 73 -1.08 13.66 9.17
C ASP A 73 -2.60 13.79 9.20
N TYR A 74 -3.24 13.81 8.03
CA TYR A 74 -4.68 13.96 7.93
C TYR A 74 -5.42 12.79 8.61
N LEU A 75 -5.13 11.54 8.24
CA LEU A 75 -5.82 10.39 8.83
C LEU A 75 -5.50 10.20 10.31
N ALA A 76 -4.29 10.53 10.76
CA ALA A 76 -3.98 10.50 12.18
C ALA A 76 -4.82 11.51 12.98
N ARG A 77 -5.14 12.70 12.42
CA ARG A 77 -6.06 13.68 13.02
C ARG A 77 -7.51 13.24 12.99
N GLU A 78 -7.89 12.44 12.01
CA GLU A 78 -9.22 11.84 11.89
C GLU A 78 -9.41 10.61 12.81
N GLY A 79 -8.42 10.28 13.66
CA GLY A 79 -8.54 9.22 14.66
C GLY A 79 -8.15 7.82 14.15
N PHE A 80 -7.34 7.73 13.12
CA PHE A 80 -6.74 6.47 12.68
C PHE A 80 -5.30 6.33 13.21
N ALA A 81 -4.94 5.15 13.73
CA ALA A 81 -3.54 4.80 13.89
C ALA A 81 -2.95 4.54 12.50
N VAL A 82 -1.94 5.32 12.10
CA VAL A 82 -1.37 5.26 10.75
C VAL A 82 0.03 4.69 10.81
N LEU A 83 0.22 3.51 10.21
CA LEU A 83 1.53 2.90 10.04
C LEU A 83 1.98 3.05 8.58
N HIS A 84 3.05 3.79 8.38
CA HIS A 84 3.72 3.90 7.09
C HIS A 84 4.95 2.99 7.11
N THR A 85 4.98 1.96 6.26
CA THR A 85 6.15 1.09 6.09
C THR A 85 7.12 1.69 5.08
N ASP A 86 8.42 1.62 5.39
CA ASP A 86 9.46 2.09 4.47
C ASP A 86 9.79 1.08 3.37
N TYR A 87 9.31 -0.16 3.51
CA TYR A 87 9.71 -1.34 2.75
C TYR A 87 11.20 -1.71 2.93
N ARG A 88 11.55 -2.95 2.59
CA ARG A 88 12.94 -3.39 2.51
C ARG A 88 13.75 -2.55 1.53
N GLY A 89 15.03 -2.32 1.81
CA GLY A 89 15.93 -1.49 1.00
C GLY A 89 15.67 0.01 1.08
N HIS A 90 14.71 0.49 1.89
CA HIS A 90 14.42 1.91 2.07
C HIS A 90 14.60 2.35 3.52
N GLY A 91 14.98 3.62 3.71
CA GLY A 91 15.17 4.20 5.04
C GLY A 91 16.25 3.48 5.84
N GLU A 92 15.86 2.93 6.97
CA GLU A 92 16.73 2.14 7.85
C GLU A 92 16.40 0.65 7.80
N SER A 93 15.66 0.21 6.77
CA SER A 93 15.32 -1.18 6.55
C SER A 93 16.49 -1.98 6.01
N ASP A 94 16.53 -3.26 6.36
CA ASP A 94 17.46 -4.21 5.73
C ASP A 94 17.16 -4.35 4.24
N GLU A 95 18.20 -4.59 3.44
CA GLU A 95 18.06 -4.88 2.01
C GLU A 95 17.53 -6.30 1.78
N SER A 96 16.89 -6.53 0.63
CA SER A 96 16.55 -7.88 0.21
C SER A 96 17.83 -8.70 0.02
N PRO A 97 17.91 -9.93 0.55
CA PRO A 97 19.04 -10.82 0.30
C PRO A 97 19.08 -11.34 -1.15
N ASP A 98 18.00 -11.18 -1.90
CA ASP A 98 17.94 -11.60 -3.30
C ASP A 98 18.59 -10.55 -4.20
N THR A 99 19.85 -10.78 -4.54
CA THR A 99 20.66 -9.90 -5.38
C THR A 99 20.42 -10.10 -6.88
N ARG A 100 19.50 -10.97 -7.29
CA ARG A 100 19.29 -11.30 -8.71
C ARG A 100 18.63 -10.17 -9.49
N MET A 101 18.15 -9.13 -8.84
CA MET A 101 17.55 -7.94 -9.48
C MET A 101 16.54 -8.28 -10.60
N VAL A 102 15.77 -9.33 -10.37
CA VAL A 102 14.65 -9.68 -11.25
C VAL A 102 13.43 -8.87 -10.80
N TYR A 103 12.70 -8.33 -11.74
CA TYR A 103 11.47 -7.61 -11.45
C TYR A 103 10.44 -8.51 -10.73
N ASP A 104 9.96 -8.07 -9.57
CA ASP A 104 9.05 -8.82 -8.71
C ASP A 104 7.64 -8.21 -8.60
N ALA A 105 7.35 -7.16 -9.38
CA ALA A 105 6.08 -6.43 -9.35
C ALA A 105 5.64 -5.90 -7.97
N GLY A 106 6.59 -5.67 -7.06
CA GLY A 106 6.32 -5.18 -5.71
C GLY A 106 5.78 -6.25 -4.74
N LEU A 107 5.95 -7.53 -5.06
CA LEU A 107 5.52 -8.64 -4.18
C LEU A 107 6.29 -8.67 -2.85
N GLU A 108 7.57 -8.33 -2.85
CA GLU A 108 8.35 -8.22 -1.61
C GLU A 108 7.86 -7.07 -0.72
N TYR A 109 7.44 -5.94 -1.30
CA TYR A 109 6.86 -4.82 -0.56
C TYR A 109 5.46 -5.15 -0.03
N ALA A 110 4.68 -5.93 -0.78
CA ALA A 110 3.40 -6.45 -0.29
C ALA A 110 3.59 -7.36 0.92
N MET A 111 4.63 -8.20 0.90
CA MET A 111 5.01 -9.03 2.05
C MET A 111 5.37 -8.18 3.27
N ASP A 112 6.14 -7.10 3.10
CA ASP A 112 6.48 -6.20 4.19
C ASP A 112 5.23 -5.52 4.77
N SER A 113 4.28 -5.12 3.91
CA SER A 113 3.01 -4.53 4.34
C SER A 113 2.11 -5.52 5.10
N ILE A 114 2.03 -6.77 4.66
CA ILE A 114 1.33 -7.85 5.39
C ILE A 114 1.98 -8.06 6.75
N ASN A 115 3.31 -8.18 6.78
CA ASN A 115 4.07 -8.42 8.00
C ASN A 115 3.99 -7.23 8.98
N ALA A 116 3.83 -5.99 8.49
CA ALA A 116 3.52 -4.84 9.35
C ALA A 116 2.20 -5.03 10.11
N VAL A 117 1.13 -5.47 9.44
CA VAL A 117 -0.15 -5.80 10.09
C VAL A 117 0.03 -6.89 11.13
N LEU A 118 0.73 -7.97 10.78
CA LEU A 118 0.96 -9.09 11.69
C LEU A 118 1.79 -8.68 12.92
N ALA A 119 2.81 -7.85 12.73
CA ALA A 119 3.63 -7.32 13.83
C ALA A 119 2.82 -6.44 14.80
N VAL A 120 1.91 -5.58 14.26
CA VAL A 120 0.98 -4.81 15.11
C VAL A 120 0.02 -5.73 15.87
N ARG A 121 -0.49 -6.79 15.23
CA ARG A 121 -1.36 -7.79 15.88
C ARG A 121 -0.64 -8.51 17.01
N GLU A 122 0.61 -8.91 16.79
CA GLU A 122 1.44 -9.56 17.80
C GLU A 122 1.74 -8.63 18.98
N ALA A 123 2.09 -7.38 18.72
CA ALA A 123 2.47 -6.37 19.72
C ALA A 123 1.32 -5.98 20.67
N LYS A 124 0.06 -6.16 20.26
CA LYS A 124 -1.16 -5.88 21.05
C LYS A 124 -1.13 -4.49 21.72
N LEU A 125 -0.80 -3.47 20.94
CA LEU A 125 -0.75 -2.10 21.43
C LEU A 125 -2.15 -1.66 21.91
N PRO A 126 -2.33 -1.24 23.18
CA PRO A 126 -3.67 -1.00 23.75
C PRO A 126 -4.49 0.07 23.04
N LYS A 127 -3.82 1.03 22.39
CA LYS A 127 -4.47 2.12 21.65
C LYS A 127 -4.84 1.76 20.22
N ILE A 128 -4.48 0.57 19.71
CA ILE A 128 -4.69 0.19 18.31
C ILE A 128 -5.57 -1.05 18.22
N ASP A 129 -6.65 -0.93 17.47
CA ASP A 129 -7.47 -2.09 17.08
C ASP A 129 -6.95 -2.67 15.75
N SER A 130 -6.08 -3.65 15.87
CA SER A 130 -5.49 -4.36 14.73
C SER A 130 -6.43 -5.37 14.05
N THR A 131 -7.68 -5.46 14.47
CA THR A 131 -8.74 -6.23 13.79
C THR A 131 -9.48 -5.39 12.75
N ARG A 132 -9.43 -4.07 12.88
CA ARG A 132 -9.98 -3.08 11.94
C ARG A 132 -8.85 -2.44 11.15
N VAL A 133 -8.54 -3.02 10.01
CA VAL A 133 -7.38 -2.64 9.19
C VAL A 133 -7.82 -2.06 7.86
N GLY A 134 -7.49 -0.79 7.65
CA GLY A 134 -7.53 -0.14 6.34
C GLY A 134 -6.15 -0.16 5.67
N MET A 135 -6.13 0.05 4.36
CA MET A 135 -4.89 0.21 3.60
C MET A 135 -5.03 1.33 2.59
N LEU A 136 -4.03 2.20 2.48
CA LEU A 136 -3.97 3.25 1.47
C LEU A 136 -2.68 3.12 0.67
N GLY A 137 -2.79 2.98 -0.65
CA GLY A 137 -1.65 2.86 -1.54
C GLY A 137 -1.67 3.87 -2.68
N HIS A 138 -0.54 4.56 -2.90
CA HIS A 138 -0.35 5.53 -3.97
C HIS A 138 0.61 4.99 -5.02
N SER A 139 0.27 5.11 -6.30
CA SER A 139 1.18 4.76 -7.40
C SER A 139 1.66 3.30 -7.29
N LEU A 140 2.98 3.04 -7.23
CA LEU A 140 3.55 1.74 -6.89
C LEU A 140 2.91 1.13 -5.64
N GLY A 141 2.70 1.94 -4.59
CA GLY A 141 2.03 1.50 -3.37
C GLY A 141 0.59 1.05 -3.58
N GLY A 142 -0.09 1.55 -4.61
CA GLY A 142 -1.39 1.05 -5.07
C GLY A 142 -1.29 -0.38 -5.60
N GLY A 143 -0.27 -0.68 -6.41
CA GLY A 143 0.04 -2.04 -6.85
C GLY A 143 0.41 -2.97 -5.69
N VAL A 144 1.22 -2.48 -4.74
CA VAL A 144 1.53 -3.20 -3.49
C VAL A 144 0.26 -3.54 -2.72
N THR A 145 -0.66 -2.58 -2.59
CA THR A 145 -1.97 -2.79 -1.94
C THR A 145 -2.80 -3.85 -2.66
N LEU A 146 -2.87 -3.81 -3.99
CA LEU A 146 -3.56 -4.84 -4.77
C LEU A 146 -2.95 -6.23 -4.56
N ASN A 147 -1.62 -6.34 -4.51
CA ASN A 147 -0.93 -7.60 -4.23
C ASN A 147 -1.27 -8.14 -2.82
N VAL A 148 -1.40 -7.26 -1.80
CA VAL A 148 -1.88 -7.65 -0.46
C VAL A 148 -3.32 -8.16 -0.54
N LEU A 149 -4.23 -7.40 -1.13
CA LEU A 149 -5.65 -7.70 -1.19
C LEU A 149 -5.97 -9.00 -1.93
N THR A 150 -5.19 -9.36 -2.94
CA THR A 150 -5.39 -10.57 -3.73
C THR A 150 -4.74 -11.80 -3.10
N SER A 151 -3.56 -11.65 -2.48
CA SER A 151 -2.84 -12.77 -1.86
C SER A 151 -3.33 -13.10 -0.45
N HIS A 152 -3.76 -12.09 0.35
CA HIS A 152 -4.21 -12.23 1.74
C HIS A 152 -5.48 -11.41 2.00
N PRO A 153 -6.60 -11.77 1.35
CA PRO A 153 -7.83 -10.98 1.36
C PRO A 153 -8.50 -10.84 2.74
N GLU A 154 -8.06 -11.60 3.74
CA GLU A 154 -8.59 -11.56 5.12
C GLU A 154 -7.85 -10.55 6.01
N ILE A 155 -6.76 -9.96 5.54
CA ILE A 155 -5.93 -9.08 6.37
C ILE A 155 -6.46 -7.66 6.42
N VAL A 156 -7.09 -7.18 5.32
CA VAL A 156 -7.56 -5.80 5.15
C VAL A 156 -9.07 -5.77 5.06
N ASN A 157 -9.70 -4.83 5.77
CA ASN A 157 -11.15 -4.64 5.79
C ASN A 157 -11.63 -3.60 4.76
N ALA A 158 -10.80 -2.62 4.41
CA ALA A 158 -11.10 -1.60 3.42
C ALA A 158 -9.83 -1.07 2.77
N ALA A 159 -9.86 -0.73 1.48
CA ALA A 159 -8.69 -0.21 0.79
C ALA A 159 -8.97 1.05 -0.02
N VAL A 160 -8.00 1.95 -0.02
CA VAL A 160 -7.98 3.16 -0.85
C VAL A 160 -6.83 3.06 -1.83
N LEU A 161 -7.13 3.15 -3.11
CA LEU A 161 -6.15 3.15 -4.20
C LEU A 161 -6.09 4.56 -4.80
N TYR A 162 -4.94 5.16 -4.75
CA TYR A 162 -4.66 6.51 -5.21
C TYR A 162 -3.71 6.43 -6.41
N ALA A 163 -4.22 6.69 -7.62
CA ALA A 163 -3.49 6.61 -8.88
C ALA A 163 -2.60 5.35 -8.97
N PRO A 164 -3.17 4.13 -8.77
CA PRO A 164 -2.39 2.90 -8.68
C PRO A 164 -1.74 2.54 -10.01
N VAL A 165 -0.58 1.90 -9.97
CA VAL A 165 0.02 1.25 -11.12
C VAL A 165 -0.85 0.09 -11.61
N ASN A 166 -0.58 -0.44 -12.81
CA ASN A 166 -1.39 -1.51 -13.41
C ASN A 166 -1.41 -2.77 -12.54
N SER A 167 -2.53 -3.47 -12.54
CA SER A 167 -2.65 -4.81 -11.94
C SER A 167 -1.95 -5.90 -12.76
N ASP A 168 -1.61 -5.64 -14.04
CA ASP A 168 -0.78 -6.50 -14.87
C ASP A 168 0.71 -6.11 -14.73
N ALA A 169 1.52 -7.04 -14.28
CA ALA A 169 2.95 -6.83 -14.05
C ALA A 169 3.72 -6.54 -15.36
N TRP A 170 3.29 -7.10 -16.50
CA TRP A 170 3.93 -6.85 -17.79
C TRP A 170 3.76 -5.39 -18.24
N GLU A 171 2.58 -4.81 -18.06
CA GLU A 171 2.31 -3.41 -18.40
C GLU A 171 3.21 -2.47 -17.58
N ASN A 172 3.36 -2.74 -16.28
CA ASN A 172 4.27 -1.98 -15.41
C ASN A 172 5.74 -2.14 -15.83
N PHE A 173 6.15 -3.38 -16.16
CA PHE A 173 7.51 -3.66 -16.59
C PHE A 173 7.84 -2.91 -17.88
N THR A 174 7.00 -3.02 -18.90
CA THR A 174 7.22 -2.37 -20.21
C THR A 174 7.25 -0.85 -20.11
N ARG A 175 6.44 -0.27 -19.23
CA ARG A 175 6.41 1.19 -19.06
C ARG A 175 7.66 1.77 -18.39
N TRP A 176 8.22 1.09 -17.38
CA TRP A 176 9.27 1.71 -16.55
C TRP A 176 10.60 0.97 -16.49
N ARG A 177 10.66 -0.28 -16.92
CA ARG A 177 11.85 -1.14 -16.74
C ARG A 177 12.43 -1.66 -18.02
N ASP A 178 11.62 -1.87 -19.05
CA ASP A 178 11.99 -2.59 -20.28
C ASP A 178 13.21 -2.00 -21.00
N GLU A 179 13.30 -0.69 -21.10
CA GLU A 179 14.40 0.03 -21.76
C GLU A 179 15.67 0.22 -20.89
N ARG A 180 15.67 -0.34 -19.68
CA ARG A 180 16.81 -0.23 -18.75
C ARG A 180 17.66 -1.50 -18.78
N GLU A 181 18.91 -1.42 -18.31
CA GLU A 181 19.78 -2.58 -18.13
C GLU A 181 19.13 -3.68 -17.27
N GLU A 182 18.34 -3.28 -16.27
CA GLU A 182 17.55 -4.19 -15.43
C GLU A 182 16.48 -4.93 -16.23
N GLY A 183 15.92 -4.31 -17.28
CA GLY A 183 14.96 -4.90 -18.19
C GLY A 183 15.53 -6.07 -18.98
N ASP A 184 16.75 -5.93 -19.49
CA ASP A 184 17.45 -7.03 -20.18
C ASP A 184 17.60 -8.25 -19.29
N ARG A 185 18.04 -8.06 -18.04
CA ARG A 185 18.19 -9.15 -17.06
C ARG A 185 16.85 -9.81 -16.73
N THR A 186 15.78 -9.01 -16.62
CA THR A 186 14.43 -9.53 -16.35
C THR A 186 13.95 -10.37 -17.53
N ARG A 187 14.11 -9.89 -18.77
CA ARG A 187 13.75 -10.67 -19.96
C ARG A 187 14.58 -11.94 -20.10
N GLU A 188 15.87 -11.88 -19.79
CA GLU A 188 16.73 -13.07 -19.78
C GLU A 188 16.27 -14.12 -18.76
N ALA A 189 15.80 -13.68 -17.60
CA ALA A 189 15.37 -14.56 -16.51
C ALA A 189 13.93 -15.08 -16.67
N LEU A 190 12.99 -14.23 -17.11
CA LEU A 190 11.56 -14.54 -17.17
C LEU A 190 11.05 -14.78 -18.58
N GLY A 191 11.75 -14.32 -19.61
CA GLY A 191 11.23 -14.22 -20.97
C GLY A 191 10.28 -13.04 -21.15
N THR A 192 9.80 -12.82 -22.38
CA THR A 192 8.73 -11.87 -22.67
C THR A 192 7.36 -12.45 -22.26
N ARG A 193 6.33 -11.61 -22.24
CA ARG A 193 4.95 -12.07 -22.01
C ARG A 193 4.50 -13.15 -23.01
N GLU A 194 4.94 -13.06 -24.27
CA GLU A 194 4.60 -14.02 -25.30
C GLU A 194 5.32 -15.35 -25.11
N GLU A 195 6.60 -15.32 -24.67
CA GLU A 195 7.41 -16.51 -24.44
C GLU A 195 7.03 -17.25 -23.16
N ASN A 196 6.66 -16.53 -22.10
CA ASN A 196 6.35 -17.09 -20.79
C ASN A 196 5.20 -16.35 -20.09
N PRO A 197 3.96 -16.47 -20.61
CA PRO A 197 2.80 -15.78 -20.03
C PRO A 197 2.57 -16.15 -18.56
N SER A 198 2.80 -17.40 -18.17
CA SER A 198 2.57 -17.86 -16.81
C SER A 198 3.49 -17.21 -15.76
N ALA A 199 4.72 -16.84 -16.13
CA ALA A 199 5.60 -16.10 -15.21
C ALA A 199 5.06 -14.70 -14.93
N TRP A 200 4.58 -14.00 -15.94
CA TRP A 200 4.00 -12.66 -15.80
C TRP A 200 2.64 -12.70 -15.09
N ASP A 201 1.83 -13.74 -15.37
CA ASP A 201 0.57 -13.97 -14.66
C ASP A 201 0.80 -14.18 -13.15
N ALA A 202 1.84 -14.92 -12.78
CA ALA A 202 2.19 -15.15 -11.39
C ALA A 202 2.68 -13.89 -10.63
N LEU A 203 3.13 -12.85 -11.36
CA LEU A 203 3.54 -11.56 -10.81
C LEU A 203 2.37 -10.53 -10.80
N SER A 204 1.25 -10.86 -11.44
CA SER A 204 0.15 -9.92 -11.67
C SER A 204 -0.98 -10.13 -10.68
N SER A 205 -1.36 -9.10 -9.92
CA SER A 205 -2.58 -9.13 -9.11
C SER A 205 -3.85 -9.27 -9.94
N LEU A 206 -3.78 -8.94 -11.24
CA LEU A 206 -4.88 -9.06 -12.21
C LEU A 206 -5.49 -10.47 -12.25
N THR A 207 -4.67 -11.51 -12.17
CA THR A 207 -5.12 -12.91 -12.25
C THR A 207 -5.87 -13.36 -10.99
N GLU A 208 -5.67 -12.68 -9.89
CA GLU A 208 -6.20 -13.04 -8.57
C GLU A 208 -7.23 -12.03 -8.03
N LEU A 209 -7.71 -11.08 -8.84
CA LEU A 209 -8.71 -10.07 -8.43
C LEU A 209 -10.00 -10.70 -7.90
N SER A 210 -10.33 -11.92 -8.32
CA SER A 210 -11.48 -12.68 -7.80
C SER A 210 -11.38 -13.00 -6.32
N ASN A 211 -10.17 -13.06 -5.74
CA ASN A 211 -9.94 -13.32 -4.33
C ASN A 211 -10.27 -12.13 -3.42
N LEU A 212 -10.25 -10.92 -3.98
CA LEU A 212 -10.44 -9.67 -3.24
C LEU A 212 -11.78 -9.67 -2.47
N ARG A 213 -11.76 -9.23 -1.22
CA ARG A 213 -12.92 -9.19 -0.31
C ARG A 213 -13.23 -7.79 0.20
N ALA A 214 -12.20 -6.98 0.43
CA ALA A 214 -12.35 -5.64 0.96
C ALA A 214 -12.99 -4.70 -0.07
N PRO A 215 -13.92 -3.82 0.31
CA PRO A 215 -14.37 -2.74 -0.54
C PRO A 215 -13.20 -1.81 -0.89
N ILE A 216 -13.24 -1.26 -2.10
CA ILE A 216 -12.21 -0.38 -2.65
C ILE A 216 -12.78 1.00 -2.97
N LEU A 217 -12.09 2.04 -2.50
CA LEU A 217 -12.25 3.40 -2.99
C LEU A 217 -11.05 3.75 -3.87
N LEU A 218 -11.29 3.91 -5.18
CA LEU A 218 -10.28 4.15 -6.19
C LEU A 218 -10.33 5.59 -6.68
N PHE A 219 -9.18 6.24 -6.77
CA PHE A 219 -9.06 7.62 -7.28
C PHE A 219 -8.01 7.70 -8.38
N HIS A 220 -8.28 8.49 -9.41
CA HIS A 220 -7.30 8.85 -10.43
C HIS A 220 -7.51 10.27 -10.95
N GLY A 221 -6.45 10.93 -11.39
CA GLY A 221 -6.50 12.24 -12.02
C GLY A 221 -6.43 12.13 -13.54
N THR A 222 -7.28 12.84 -14.27
CA THR A 222 -7.36 12.74 -15.75
C THR A 222 -6.13 13.32 -16.49
N GLU A 223 -5.31 14.12 -15.80
CA GLU A 223 -4.04 14.65 -16.35
C GLU A 223 -2.80 13.98 -15.74
N ASP A 224 -2.95 12.74 -15.22
CA ASP A 224 -1.84 11.96 -14.72
C ASP A 224 -0.90 11.53 -15.85
N SER A 225 0.31 12.10 -15.90
CA SER A 225 1.34 11.77 -16.89
C SER A 225 2.26 10.62 -16.45
N ASP A 226 2.26 10.27 -15.17
CA ASP A 226 3.12 9.23 -14.61
C ASP A 226 2.47 7.85 -14.75
N VAL A 227 1.23 7.73 -14.30
CA VAL A 227 0.42 6.51 -14.42
C VAL A 227 -0.80 6.77 -15.31
N PRO A 228 -0.99 6.02 -16.41
CA PRO A 228 -2.15 6.19 -17.28
C PRO A 228 -3.47 6.00 -16.54
N GLU A 229 -4.38 6.94 -16.69
CA GLU A 229 -5.69 6.91 -16.03
C GLU A 229 -6.55 5.73 -16.48
N ASP A 230 -6.47 5.34 -17.77
CA ASP A 230 -7.17 4.18 -18.35
C ASP A 230 -6.84 2.84 -17.65
N TRP A 231 -5.74 2.77 -16.90
CA TRP A 231 -5.44 1.62 -16.05
C TRP A 231 -6.39 1.51 -14.86
N SER A 232 -6.80 2.63 -14.29
CA SER A 232 -7.82 2.65 -13.23
C SER A 232 -9.22 2.40 -13.76
N ASP A 233 -9.54 2.89 -14.98
CA ASP A 233 -10.79 2.55 -15.68
C ASP A 233 -10.92 1.05 -15.86
N THR A 234 -9.86 0.43 -16.43
CA THR A 234 -9.80 -1.01 -16.67
C THR A 234 -9.92 -1.80 -15.35
N LEU A 235 -9.22 -1.39 -14.31
CA LEU A 235 -9.28 -2.02 -12.98
C LEU A 235 -10.69 -1.94 -12.41
N SER A 236 -11.30 -0.75 -12.42
CA SER A 236 -12.66 -0.52 -11.91
C SER A 236 -13.69 -1.35 -12.66
N GLN A 237 -13.62 -1.38 -14.00
CA GLN A 237 -14.48 -2.22 -14.82
C GLN A 237 -14.32 -3.70 -14.46
N ARG A 238 -13.08 -4.19 -14.38
CA ARG A 238 -12.79 -5.58 -14.07
C ARG A 238 -13.28 -6.01 -12.68
N LEU A 239 -13.10 -5.16 -11.68
CA LEU A 239 -13.62 -5.40 -10.32
C LEU A 239 -15.15 -5.46 -10.32
N THR A 240 -15.81 -4.57 -11.05
CA THR A 240 -17.28 -4.54 -11.20
C THR A 240 -17.79 -5.83 -11.88
N GLU A 241 -17.15 -6.27 -12.97
CA GLU A 241 -17.48 -7.52 -13.65
C GLU A 241 -17.35 -8.75 -12.74
N LEU A 242 -16.39 -8.73 -11.82
CA LEU A 242 -16.19 -9.78 -10.81
C LEU A 242 -17.15 -9.64 -9.60
N GLY A 243 -18.05 -8.66 -9.60
CA GLY A 243 -18.99 -8.41 -8.50
C GLY A 243 -18.30 -7.91 -7.22
N LYS A 244 -17.14 -7.25 -7.35
CA LYS A 244 -16.43 -6.66 -6.21
C LYS A 244 -16.97 -5.27 -5.91
N GLU A 245 -16.93 -4.90 -4.63
CA GLU A 245 -17.33 -3.58 -4.19
C GLU A 245 -16.23 -2.56 -4.48
N VAL A 246 -16.46 -1.71 -5.49
CA VAL A 246 -15.54 -0.65 -5.91
C VAL A 246 -16.30 0.64 -6.16
N THR A 247 -15.78 1.74 -5.60
CA THR A 247 -16.20 3.10 -5.94
C THR A 247 -15.02 3.79 -6.61
N TYR A 248 -15.18 4.18 -7.86
CA TYR A 248 -14.16 4.89 -8.61
C TYR A 248 -14.51 6.37 -8.74
N ILE A 249 -13.58 7.23 -8.41
CA ILE A 249 -13.71 8.70 -8.48
C ILE A 249 -12.59 9.25 -9.33
N GLU A 250 -12.97 9.76 -10.47
CA GLU A 250 -12.12 10.51 -11.40
C GLU A 250 -12.04 11.97 -10.98
N TYR A 251 -10.84 12.53 -11.00
CA TYR A 251 -10.63 13.96 -10.74
C TYR A 251 -10.16 14.66 -12.00
N GLU A 252 -11.06 15.36 -12.66
CA GLU A 252 -10.77 16.15 -13.87
C GLU A 252 -9.69 17.20 -13.57
N GLY A 253 -8.63 17.22 -14.38
CA GLY A 253 -7.51 18.15 -14.32
C GLY A 253 -6.49 17.85 -13.22
N GLU A 254 -6.68 16.83 -12.41
CA GLU A 254 -5.66 16.41 -11.42
C GLU A 254 -4.58 15.56 -12.09
N LYS A 255 -3.38 15.69 -11.54
CA LYS A 255 -2.19 14.93 -11.93
C LYS A 255 -1.97 13.76 -10.99
N HIS A 256 -0.79 13.14 -11.07
CA HIS A 256 -0.40 12.00 -10.25
C HIS A 256 -0.48 12.24 -8.73
N GLU A 257 -0.14 13.46 -8.29
CA GLU A 257 -0.37 13.92 -6.92
C GLU A 257 -1.44 15.01 -6.94
N PHE A 258 -2.57 14.77 -6.26
CA PHE A 258 -3.66 15.73 -6.19
C PHE A 258 -3.26 16.99 -5.43
N ILE A 259 -3.60 18.15 -5.98
CA ILE A 259 -3.35 19.46 -5.35
C ILE A 259 -4.67 20.20 -5.14
N PRO A 260 -5.39 20.65 -6.20
CA PRO A 260 -6.68 21.31 -5.99
C PRO A 260 -7.72 20.41 -5.28
N LYS A 261 -7.77 19.12 -5.64
CA LYS A 261 -8.74 18.17 -5.10
C LYS A 261 -8.23 17.39 -3.89
N TRP A 262 -7.02 17.64 -3.41
CA TRP A 262 -6.43 16.88 -2.31
C TRP A 262 -7.32 16.86 -1.05
N LYS A 263 -7.94 17.98 -0.70
CA LYS A 263 -8.81 18.05 0.47
C LYS A 263 -10.06 17.18 0.29
N ASP A 264 -10.73 17.27 -0.85
CA ASP A 264 -11.90 16.45 -1.19
C ASP A 264 -11.55 14.95 -1.23
N PHE A 265 -10.39 14.61 -1.78
CA PHE A 265 -9.82 13.25 -1.73
C PHE A 265 -9.70 12.74 -0.31
N MET A 266 -9.10 13.52 0.60
CA MET A 266 -8.89 13.10 1.98
C MET A 266 -10.19 13.04 2.79
N GLU A 267 -11.13 13.95 2.57
CA GLU A 267 -12.46 13.92 3.21
C GLU A 267 -13.23 12.65 2.81
N LYS A 268 -13.22 12.29 1.53
CA LYS A 268 -13.85 11.04 1.04
C LYS A 268 -13.13 9.80 1.56
N THR A 269 -11.81 9.81 1.56
CA THR A 269 -10.98 8.73 2.11
C THR A 269 -11.28 8.48 3.59
N ALA A 270 -11.29 9.53 4.41
CA ALA A 270 -11.59 9.39 5.84
C ALA A 270 -13.02 8.92 6.07
N SER A 271 -14.00 9.48 5.35
CA SER A 271 -15.42 9.07 5.43
C SER A 271 -15.60 7.60 5.08
N PHE A 272 -15.00 7.13 3.99
CA PHE A 272 -15.03 5.73 3.58
C PHE A 272 -14.39 4.82 4.65
N LEU A 273 -13.20 5.15 5.11
CA LEU A 273 -12.52 4.35 6.13
C LEU A 273 -13.27 4.32 7.46
N HIS A 274 -13.89 5.43 7.87
CA HIS A 274 -14.77 5.44 9.06
C HIS A 274 -15.97 4.53 8.88
N GLN A 275 -16.64 4.57 7.72
CA GLN A 275 -17.77 3.70 7.43
C GLN A 275 -17.39 2.23 7.49
N GLU A 276 -16.32 1.83 6.78
CA GLU A 276 -15.94 0.43 6.62
C GLU A 276 -15.22 -0.16 7.85
N LEU A 277 -14.55 0.68 8.64
CA LEU A 277 -13.82 0.26 9.83
C LEU A 277 -14.59 0.51 11.15
N THR A 278 -15.84 0.99 11.09
CA THR A 278 -16.69 1.08 12.29
C THR A 278 -17.12 -0.33 12.71
N PRO A 279 -17.06 -0.66 14.03
CA PRO A 279 -17.60 -1.93 14.50
C PRO A 279 -19.08 -2.05 14.12
N VAL A 280 -19.43 -3.15 13.48
CA VAL A 280 -20.88 -3.49 13.34
C VAL A 280 -21.36 -3.87 14.73
N ASP A 281 -22.27 -3.07 15.28
CA ASP A 281 -22.90 -3.37 16.57
C ASP A 281 -23.60 -4.73 16.45
N PRO A 282 -23.24 -5.75 17.25
CA PRO A 282 -23.91 -7.02 17.17
C PRO A 282 -25.33 -6.84 17.71
N SER A 283 -26.28 -6.60 16.80
CA SER A 283 -27.73 -6.54 17.10
C SER A 283 -28.30 -7.88 17.51
#